data_52a5452020d7d37442e6a6211f013114
#
_entry.id   52a5452020d7d37442e6a6211f013114
#
_cell.length_a   1.000
_cell.length_b   1.000
_cell.length_c   1.000
_cell.angle_alpha   90.00
_cell.angle_beta   90.00
_cell.angle_gamma   90.00
#
_symmetry.space_group_name_H-M   'P 1'
#
loop_
_entity.id
_entity.type
_entity.pdbx_description
1 polymer ?
#
loop_
_entity_poly.entity_id
_entity_poly.type
_entity_poly.pdbx_seq_one_letter_code
_entity_poly.pdbx_strand_id
1 'polypeptide(L)'
;MNRNFIKIKLVILSLLFTFNYNAQTNTKTLTCLFIGNSYTYVNNLPVLIDSLAKANGDDLVFDQNVIGGYTFNNHFNNATTISKINSQAWQYVVLQAQSQEPSFSPSQVNSQTLPYAIKLDSVINKNNTCSQTVFYETWGRKNGDAGNCGAYPPVCTYTGMQNRLRVSYKMFADTTKSIMSPVGEAFRASISYSPALELYDVDQSHPSLAGSYLAACVFYEVLFKKSVVNNNYKAGLSNAVALHLQNIANKTVNDSLLTWNIGVNEPHAAFTYSFISSNFIQFNSVSTNTTFTHNWYFGQGPNSSAVNPINTYSTAGTHTVSHVVKSLCSGDSAVKTLTLVTVSIKNNNSSTIKISPNPVNDYLVIKTNKNLNGSFSIYDVNNKLISKGVLNETVDVKKLSNGIYFIEIDWTEGKEKIKFIKN
;
A
#
# COMPACT_ATOMS: atom_id res chain seq x y z
N MET A 1 70.64 28.94 6.62
CA MET A 1 69.78 28.16 5.72
C MET A 1 68.43 28.01 6.36
N ASN A 2 67.52 28.95 6.07
CA ASN A 2 66.14 28.97 6.60
C ASN A 2 65.20 28.40 5.55
N ARG A 3 64.53 27.27 5.90
CA ARG A 3 63.43 26.71 5.10
C ARG A 3 62.09 27.18 5.69
N ASN A 4 61.42 28.10 4.98
CA ASN A 4 60.05 28.52 5.27
C ASN A 4 59.08 27.46 4.79
N PHE A 5 58.31 26.83 5.70
CA PHE A 5 57.14 26.00 5.37
C PHE A 5 55.91 26.89 5.29
N ILE A 6 55.35 27.04 4.09
CA ILE A 6 54.05 27.66 3.87
C ILE A 6 52.96 26.66 4.24
N LYS A 7 52.19 26.93 5.31
CA LYS A 7 51.00 26.19 5.68
C LYS A 7 49.82 26.73 4.88
N ILE A 8 49.35 25.98 3.88
CA ILE A 8 48.11 26.28 3.19
C ILE A 8 46.96 25.83 4.10
N LYS A 9 46.17 26.76 4.62
CA LYS A 9 44.89 26.47 5.32
C LYS A 9 43.83 26.27 4.27
N LEU A 10 43.34 25.01 4.13
CA LEU A 10 42.18 24.70 3.33
C LEU A 10 40.93 25.13 4.10
N VAL A 11 40.26 26.17 3.68
CA VAL A 11 38.97 26.61 4.21
C VAL A 11 37.89 25.83 3.45
N ILE A 12 37.30 24.81 4.07
CA ILE A 12 36.13 24.12 3.53
C ILE A 12 34.92 24.96 3.88
N LEU A 13 34.39 25.67 2.88
CA LEU A 13 33.13 26.41 2.98
C LEU A 13 31.99 25.39 2.76
N SER A 14 31.39 24.89 3.86
CA SER A 14 30.19 24.04 3.80
C SER A 14 28.99 24.92 3.46
N LEU A 15 28.55 24.91 2.20
CA LEU A 15 27.25 25.44 1.81
C LEU A 15 26.15 24.47 2.37
N LEU A 16 25.52 24.85 3.46
CA LEU A 16 24.28 24.26 3.93
C LEU A 16 23.15 24.66 2.98
N PHE A 17 22.84 23.82 2.00
CA PHE A 17 21.57 23.91 1.28
C PHE A 17 20.48 23.41 2.20
N THR A 18 19.73 24.32 2.82
CA THR A 18 18.45 23.99 3.44
C THR A 18 17.44 23.71 2.33
N PHE A 19 17.24 22.45 1.99
CA PHE A 19 16.09 22.06 1.20
C PHE A 19 14.84 22.26 2.05
N ASN A 20 14.11 23.35 1.80
CA ASN A 20 12.75 23.48 2.26
C ASN A 20 11.91 22.45 1.49
N TYR A 21 11.76 21.25 2.05
CA TYR A 21 10.76 20.30 1.61
C TYR A 21 9.39 20.89 2.01
N ASN A 22 8.80 21.68 1.12
CA ASN A 22 7.37 21.93 1.18
C ASN A 22 6.72 20.57 0.86
N ALA A 23 6.40 19.80 1.89
CA ALA A 23 5.48 18.68 1.76
C ALA A 23 4.18 19.30 1.21
N GLN A 24 3.93 19.13 -0.07
CA GLN A 24 2.65 19.49 -0.69
C GLN A 24 1.62 18.62 0.02
N THR A 25 0.92 19.18 1.00
CA THR A 25 -0.20 18.52 1.66
C THR A 25 -1.25 18.31 0.58
N ASN A 26 -1.37 17.08 0.11
CA ASN A 26 -2.34 16.70 -0.90
C ASN A 26 -3.73 16.79 -0.23
N THR A 27 -4.34 17.99 -0.31
CA THR A 27 -5.66 18.26 0.25
C THR A 27 -6.68 17.37 -0.44
N LYS A 28 -7.48 16.64 0.32
CA LYS A 28 -8.50 15.74 -0.19
C LYS A 28 -9.88 16.25 0.17
N THR A 29 -10.68 16.56 -0.82
CA THR A 29 -12.10 16.86 -0.62
C THR A 29 -12.92 15.62 -0.94
N LEU A 30 -13.77 15.19 0.00
CA LEU A 30 -14.66 14.05 -0.14
C LEU A 30 -16.13 14.47 -0.06
N THR A 31 -17.00 13.77 -0.77
CA THR A 31 -18.46 13.91 -0.65
C THR A 31 -19.04 12.69 0.07
N CYS A 32 -19.86 12.93 1.09
CA CYS A 32 -20.44 11.87 1.91
C CYS A 32 -21.90 12.14 2.28
N LEU A 33 -22.76 11.15 2.10
CA LEU A 33 -24.13 11.21 2.62
C LEU A 33 -24.26 10.30 3.84
N PHE A 34 -24.77 10.83 4.95
CA PHE A 34 -25.04 10.06 6.17
C PHE A 34 -26.53 9.71 6.26
N ILE A 35 -26.85 8.43 6.29
CA ILE A 35 -28.17 7.86 6.49
C ILE A 35 -28.17 7.08 7.79
N GLY A 36 -28.98 7.51 8.77
CA GLY A 36 -28.96 6.91 10.08
C GLY A 36 -29.99 7.52 11.03
N ASN A 37 -29.69 7.47 12.31
CA ASN A 37 -30.59 7.97 13.35
C ASN A 37 -29.83 8.77 14.42
N SER A 38 -30.29 8.73 15.69
CA SER A 38 -29.71 9.50 16.79
C SER A 38 -28.22 9.18 17.03
N TYR A 39 -27.75 7.96 16.75
CA TYR A 39 -26.33 7.62 16.90
C TYR A 39 -25.43 8.36 15.90
N THR A 40 -26.03 8.92 14.83
CA THR A 40 -25.33 9.77 13.85
C THR A 40 -25.50 11.26 14.16
N TYR A 41 -26.70 11.72 14.56
CA TYR A 41 -26.91 13.16 14.77
C TYR A 41 -26.49 13.66 16.16
N VAL A 42 -26.44 12.82 17.20
CA VAL A 42 -25.99 13.23 18.52
C VAL A 42 -24.54 13.74 18.46
N ASN A 43 -24.30 14.88 19.11
CA ASN A 43 -23.04 15.63 19.01
C ASN A 43 -22.58 15.98 17.58
N ASN A 44 -23.49 15.91 16.61
CA ASN A 44 -23.24 16.32 15.22
C ASN A 44 -22.04 15.59 14.58
N LEU A 45 -22.07 14.26 14.60
CA LEU A 45 -20.97 13.41 14.13
C LEU A 45 -20.39 13.85 12.78
N PRO A 46 -21.18 14.17 11.71
CA PRO A 46 -20.60 14.60 10.45
C PRO A 46 -19.76 15.88 10.54
N VAL A 47 -20.15 16.82 11.42
CA VAL A 47 -19.37 18.05 11.69
C VAL A 47 -18.08 17.74 12.44
N LEU A 48 -18.07 16.78 13.37
CA LEU A 48 -16.84 16.34 14.04
C LEU A 48 -15.86 15.74 13.04
N ILE A 49 -16.34 14.93 12.07
CA ILE A 49 -15.51 14.34 11.02
C ILE A 49 -14.92 15.43 10.11
N ASP A 50 -15.74 16.39 9.68
CA ASP A 50 -15.31 17.54 8.86
C ASP A 50 -14.27 18.40 9.59
N SER A 51 -14.48 18.63 10.89
CA SER A 51 -13.53 19.40 11.70
C SER A 51 -12.17 18.68 11.86
N LEU A 52 -12.17 17.35 11.98
CA LEU A 52 -10.93 16.55 11.93
C LEU A 52 -10.26 16.63 10.56
N ALA A 53 -11.05 16.57 9.48
CA ALA A 53 -10.56 16.71 8.11
C ALA A 53 -9.90 18.07 7.91
N LYS A 54 -10.58 19.16 8.25
CA LYS A 54 -10.05 20.52 8.11
C LYS A 54 -8.79 20.77 8.93
N ALA A 55 -8.69 20.19 10.11
CA ALA A 55 -7.48 20.28 10.93
C ALA A 55 -6.26 19.59 10.30
N ASN A 56 -6.48 18.64 9.37
CA ASN A 56 -5.45 17.98 8.58
C ASN A 56 -5.32 18.51 7.14
N GLY A 57 -5.99 19.64 6.81
CA GLY A 57 -5.96 20.26 5.48
C GLY A 57 -6.85 19.54 4.46
N ASP A 58 -7.75 18.66 4.89
CA ASP A 58 -8.75 18.00 4.06
C ASP A 58 -10.12 18.68 4.22
N ASP A 59 -11.13 18.26 3.45
CA ASP A 59 -12.47 18.79 3.51
C ASP A 59 -13.52 17.67 3.31
N LEU A 60 -14.65 17.74 4.06
CA LEU A 60 -15.77 16.83 3.93
C LEU A 60 -17.03 17.59 3.55
N VAL A 61 -17.42 17.51 2.31
CA VAL A 61 -18.71 18.00 1.83
C VAL A 61 -19.76 16.94 2.11
N PHE A 62 -20.68 17.20 3.04
CA PHE A 62 -21.66 16.20 3.45
C PHE A 62 -23.11 16.70 3.43
N ASP A 63 -24.02 15.73 3.33
CA ASP A 63 -25.44 15.88 3.62
C ASP A 63 -25.89 14.70 4.48
N GLN A 64 -27.07 14.80 5.09
CA GLN A 64 -27.56 13.75 5.97
C GLN A 64 -29.08 13.59 5.93
N ASN A 65 -29.56 12.37 6.12
CA ASN A 65 -30.94 12.07 6.50
C ASN A 65 -30.92 11.17 7.73
N VAL A 66 -31.01 11.79 8.91
CA VAL A 66 -30.84 11.14 10.22
C VAL A 66 -32.11 11.39 11.06
N ILE A 67 -32.93 10.35 11.20
CA ILE A 67 -34.23 10.44 11.87
C ILE A 67 -34.23 9.49 13.08
N GLY A 68 -34.59 9.98 14.24
CA GLY A 68 -34.52 9.24 15.50
C GLY A 68 -35.22 7.88 15.40
N GLY A 69 -34.52 6.80 15.78
CA GLY A 69 -35.03 5.43 15.80
C GLY A 69 -35.23 4.76 14.44
N TYR A 70 -34.90 5.42 13.31
CA TYR A 70 -35.08 4.82 11.99
C TYR A 70 -34.23 3.57 11.81
N THR A 71 -34.84 2.59 11.13
CA THR A 71 -34.26 1.34 10.67
C THR A 71 -33.85 1.44 9.21
N PHE A 72 -33.13 0.46 8.67
CA PHE A 72 -32.86 0.40 7.23
C PHE A 72 -34.16 0.28 6.42
N ASN A 73 -35.18 -0.44 6.94
CA ASN A 73 -36.48 -0.52 6.31
C ASN A 73 -37.16 0.86 6.23
N ASN A 74 -37.14 1.63 7.31
CA ASN A 74 -37.69 2.98 7.32
C ASN A 74 -36.99 3.88 6.29
N HIS A 75 -35.67 3.84 6.22
CA HIS A 75 -34.90 4.61 5.24
C HIS A 75 -35.16 4.20 3.80
N PHE A 76 -35.25 2.90 3.52
CA PHE A 76 -35.57 2.42 2.17
C PHE A 76 -36.93 2.88 1.68
N ASN A 77 -37.92 2.99 2.57
CA ASN A 77 -39.28 3.46 2.25
C ASN A 77 -39.48 4.98 2.45
N ASN A 78 -38.40 5.71 2.78
CA ASN A 78 -38.46 7.15 3.00
C ASN A 78 -38.06 7.90 1.72
N ALA A 79 -38.99 8.65 1.13
CA ALA A 79 -38.77 9.37 -0.12
C ALA A 79 -37.60 10.39 -0.02
N THR A 80 -37.42 11.04 1.12
CA THR A 80 -36.32 11.98 1.34
C THR A 80 -34.96 11.24 1.33
N THR A 81 -34.85 10.05 1.96
CA THR A 81 -33.65 9.23 1.90
C THR A 81 -33.31 8.90 0.45
N ILE A 82 -34.27 8.39 -0.31
CA ILE A 82 -34.06 8.01 -1.72
C ILE A 82 -33.67 9.21 -2.58
N SER A 83 -34.36 10.36 -2.37
CA SER A 83 -34.04 11.60 -3.06
C SER A 83 -32.63 12.09 -2.79
N LYS A 84 -32.18 12.05 -1.53
CA LYS A 84 -30.78 12.42 -1.16
C LYS A 84 -29.73 11.47 -1.72
N ILE A 85 -29.98 10.16 -1.76
CA ILE A 85 -29.08 9.22 -2.42
C ILE A 85 -28.92 9.61 -3.91
N ASN A 86 -30.02 9.97 -4.58
CA ASN A 86 -30.03 10.25 -5.99
C ASN A 86 -29.67 11.72 -6.35
N SER A 87 -29.40 12.59 -5.36
CA SER A 87 -29.16 14.01 -5.59
C SER A 87 -27.83 14.32 -6.26
N GLN A 88 -26.84 13.48 -6.08
CA GLN A 88 -25.50 13.59 -6.70
C GLN A 88 -24.75 12.27 -6.68
N ALA A 89 -23.60 12.23 -7.35
CA ALA A 89 -22.67 11.10 -7.32
C ALA A 89 -21.82 11.14 -6.04
N TRP A 90 -22.36 10.68 -4.92
CA TRP A 90 -21.65 10.59 -3.65
C TRP A 90 -20.41 9.68 -3.75
N GLN A 91 -19.29 10.09 -3.18
CA GLN A 91 -18.13 9.18 -3.05
C GLN A 91 -18.39 8.12 -1.99
N TYR A 92 -19.00 8.53 -0.87
CA TYR A 92 -19.37 7.63 0.22
C TYR A 92 -20.84 7.84 0.63
N VAL A 93 -21.51 6.74 0.95
CA VAL A 93 -22.82 6.78 1.61
C VAL A 93 -22.76 5.91 2.86
N VAL A 94 -22.85 6.55 4.02
CA VAL A 94 -22.83 5.88 5.33
C VAL A 94 -24.23 5.41 5.66
N LEU A 95 -24.36 4.13 6.01
CA LEU A 95 -25.59 3.48 6.45
C LEU A 95 -25.48 3.03 7.89
N GLN A 96 -26.28 3.63 8.79
CA GLN A 96 -26.37 3.26 10.20
C GLN A 96 -27.76 2.73 10.50
N ALA A 97 -27.83 1.47 10.92
CA ALA A 97 -29.07 0.80 11.33
C ALA A 97 -29.57 1.27 12.70
N GLN A 98 -30.81 0.95 13.03
CA GLN A 98 -31.34 1.15 14.39
C GLN A 98 -30.44 0.40 15.41
N SER A 99 -30.19 1.02 16.56
CA SER A 99 -29.13 0.59 17.51
C SER A 99 -29.21 -0.85 18.01
N GLN A 100 -30.41 -1.44 18.03
CA GLN A 100 -30.67 -2.78 18.55
C GLN A 100 -30.80 -3.84 17.46
N GLU A 101 -31.42 -3.51 16.29
CA GLU A 101 -31.76 -4.49 15.26
C GLU A 101 -30.57 -5.37 14.83
N PRO A 102 -29.38 -4.84 14.55
CA PRO A 102 -28.25 -5.70 14.15
C PRO A 102 -27.74 -6.60 15.28
N SER A 103 -28.14 -6.34 16.54
CA SER A 103 -27.77 -7.21 17.67
C SER A 103 -28.73 -8.38 17.91
N PHE A 104 -29.89 -8.41 17.27
CA PHE A 104 -30.88 -9.45 17.46
C PHE A 104 -30.43 -10.84 16.95
N SER A 105 -31.31 -11.82 17.06
CA SER A 105 -30.99 -13.18 16.62
C SER A 105 -30.64 -13.23 15.12
N PRO A 106 -29.77 -14.15 14.68
CA PRO A 106 -29.42 -14.29 13.27
C PRO A 106 -30.65 -14.40 12.35
N SER A 107 -31.69 -15.09 12.77
CA SER A 107 -32.93 -15.22 11.99
C SER A 107 -33.61 -13.86 11.79
N GLN A 108 -33.73 -13.07 12.85
CA GLN A 108 -34.33 -11.74 12.77
C GLN A 108 -33.50 -10.78 11.90
N VAL A 109 -32.18 -10.76 12.11
CA VAL A 109 -31.29 -9.90 11.29
C VAL A 109 -31.37 -10.29 9.81
N ASN A 110 -31.35 -11.58 9.48
CA ASN A 110 -31.43 -12.07 8.11
C ASN A 110 -32.77 -11.76 7.44
N SER A 111 -33.87 -11.74 8.19
CA SER A 111 -35.21 -11.50 7.63
C SER A 111 -35.65 -10.05 7.67
N GLN A 112 -35.15 -9.24 8.63
CA GLN A 112 -35.69 -7.89 8.89
C GLN A 112 -34.69 -6.77 8.56
N THR A 113 -33.37 -6.98 8.72
CA THR A 113 -32.36 -5.93 8.55
C THR A 113 -31.53 -6.11 7.28
N LEU A 114 -30.98 -7.29 7.04
CA LEU A 114 -30.12 -7.59 5.88
C LEU A 114 -30.80 -7.29 4.53
N PRO A 115 -32.09 -7.63 4.28
CA PRO A 115 -32.73 -7.35 3.02
C PRO A 115 -32.75 -5.85 2.69
N TYR A 116 -32.88 -5.00 3.69
CA TYR A 116 -32.91 -3.55 3.50
C TYR A 116 -31.51 -2.93 3.42
N ALA A 117 -30.51 -3.53 4.07
CA ALA A 117 -29.12 -3.19 3.83
C ALA A 117 -28.74 -3.39 2.35
N ILE A 118 -29.11 -4.57 1.78
CA ILE A 118 -28.87 -4.88 0.36
C ILE A 118 -29.64 -3.94 -0.56
N LYS A 119 -30.93 -3.65 -0.26
CA LYS A 119 -31.74 -2.74 -1.07
C LYS A 119 -31.17 -1.31 -1.09
N LEU A 120 -30.78 -0.77 0.06
CA LEU A 120 -30.16 0.57 0.14
C LEU A 120 -28.85 0.62 -0.63
N ASP A 121 -27.97 -0.36 -0.46
CA ASP A 121 -26.73 -0.49 -1.23
C ASP A 121 -27.01 -0.55 -2.74
N SER A 122 -28.02 -1.33 -3.14
CA SER A 122 -28.43 -1.40 -4.57
C SER A 122 -28.89 -0.04 -5.13
N VAL A 123 -29.63 0.76 -4.34
CA VAL A 123 -30.03 2.13 -4.75
C VAL A 123 -28.81 3.02 -4.92
N ILE A 124 -27.86 2.96 -3.98
CA ILE A 124 -26.60 3.72 -4.01
C ILE A 124 -25.81 3.38 -5.26
N ASN A 125 -25.55 2.09 -5.50
CA ASN A 125 -24.79 1.61 -6.65
C ASN A 125 -25.49 1.89 -8.00
N LYS A 126 -26.82 1.87 -8.03
CA LYS A 126 -27.59 2.21 -9.22
C LYS A 126 -27.48 3.71 -9.57
N ASN A 127 -27.44 4.58 -8.56
CA ASN A 127 -27.23 6.01 -8.76
C ASN A 127 -25.81 6.31 -9.28
N ASN A 128 -24.79 5.72 -8.68
CA ASN A 128 -23.40 5.84 -9.09
C ASN A 128 -22.63 4.58 -8.72
N THR A 129 -22.18 3.83 -9.72
CA THR A 129 -21.42 2.58 -9.53
C THR A 129 -20.09 2.77 -8.81
N CYS A 130 -19.60 4.02 -8.71
CA CYS A 130 -18.39 4.37 -8.01
C CYS A 130 -18.62 4.86 -6.56
N SER A 131 -19.88 4.98 -6.14
CA SER A 131 -20.18 5.25 -4.73
C SER A 131 -19.79 4.05 -3.87
N GLN A 132 -19.17 4.33 -2.72
CA GLN A 132 -18.86 3.31 -1.74
C GLN A 132 -19.85 3.37 -0.58
N THR A 133 -20.58 2.29 -0.37
CA THR A 133 -21.39 2.12 0.85
C THR A 133 -20.48 1.86 2.02
N VAL A 134 -20.71 2.55 3.16
CA VAL A 134 -19.99 2.36 4.41
C VAL A 134 -21.00 2.00 5.50
N PHE A 135 -20.97 0.78 5.96
CA PHE A 135 -21.77 0.37 7.11
C PHE A 135 -21.13 0.86 8.40
N TYR A 136 -21.88 1.65 9.14
CA TYR A 136 -21.50 2.20 10.42
C TYR A 136 -21.74 1.16 11.51
N GLU A 137 -20.75 0.34 11.89
CA GLU A 137 -20.83 -0.54 13.04
C GLU A 137 -20.97 0.29 14.30
N THR A 138 -22.14 0.23 14.90
CA THR A 138 -22.42 0.88 16.18
C THR A 138 -21.94 0.03 17.35
N TRP A 139 -22.06 0.54 18.56
CA TRP A 139 -21.61 -0.10 19.81
C TRP A 139 -22.77 -0.74 20.58
N GLY A 140 -22.47 -1.73 21.41
CA GLY A 140 -23.39 -2.28 22.39
C GLY A 140 -23.74 -1.24 23.45
N ARG A 141 -24.99 -1.25 23.93
CA ARG A 141 -25.39 -0.44 25.08
C ARG A 141 -24.54 -0.81 26.29
N LYS A 142 -24.21 0.16 27.13
CA LYS A 142 -23.25 0.01 28.25
C LYS A 142 -23.54 -1.20 29.13
N ASN A 143 -24.82 -1.46 29.42
CA ASN A 143 -25.27 -2.58 30.25
C ASN A 143 -26.00 -3.67 29.43
N GLY A 144 -25.85 -3.69 28.11
CA GLY A 144 -26.64 -4.55 27.23
C GLY A 144 -28.06 -3.99 27.02
N ASP A 145 -28.92 -4.81 26.41
CA ASP A 145 -30.30 -4.46 26.07
C ASP A 145 -31.29 -5.18 27.00
N ALA A 146 -31.58 -4.60 28.16
CA ALA A 146 -32.46 -5.16 29.16
C ALA A 146 -33.88 -5.44 28.62
N GLY A 147 -34.35 -4.62 27.65
CA GLY A 147 -35.70 -4.80 27.06
C GLY A 147 -35.86 -6.05 26.22
N ASN A 148 -34.80 -6.51 25.56
CA ASN A 148 -34.81 -7.68 24.69
C ASN A 148 -34.05 -8.88 25.29
N CYS A 149 -33.41 -8.70 26.44
CA CYS A 149 -32.62 -9.71 27.15
C CYS A 149 -33.37 -11.00 27.43
N GLY A 150 -34.64 -10.93 27.85
CA GLY A 150 -35.45 -12.09 28.13
C GLY A 150 -35.77 -12.92 26.89
N ALA A 151 -35.93 -12.30 25.74
CA ALA A 151 -36.21 -12.96 24.48
C ALA A 151 -34.94 -13.47 23.78
N TYR A 152 -33.82 -12.78 23.96
CA TYR A 152 -32.55 -13.15 23.34
C TYR A 152 -31.34 -12.86 24.28
N PRO A 153 -30.98 -13.85 25.12
CA PRO A 153 -29.94 -13.69 26.15
C PRO A 153 -28.59 -13.12 25.71
N PRO A 154 -28.09 -13.33 24.46
CA PRO A 154 -26.85 -12.72 24.04
C PRO A 154 -26.78 -11.18 24.19
N VAL A 155 -27.94 -10.49 24.13
CA VAL A 155 -27.96 -9.02 24.29
C VAL A 155 -28.04 -8.53 25.73
N CYS A 156 -28.08 -9.43 26.72
CA CYS A 156 -28.14 -9.07 28.15
C CYS A 156 -26.89 -8.31 28.65
N THR A 157 -25.80 -8.38 27.93
CA THR A 157 -24.54 -7.73 28.33
C THR A 157 -23.97 -6.90 27.18
N TYR A 158 -23.15 -5.90 27.54
CA TYR A 158 -22.39 -5.15 26.55
C TYR A 158 -21.63 -6.08 25.59
N THR A 159 -20.84 -7.00 26.13
CA THR A 159 -19.99 -7.89 25.32
C THR A 159 -20.82 -8.76 24.37
N GLY A 160 -21.92 -9.32 24.82
CA GLY A 160 -22.78 -10.15 23.98
C GLY A 160 -23.46 -9.32 22.89
N MET A 161 -23.99 -8.14 23.24
CA MET A 161 -24.60 -7.23 22.26
C MET A 161 -23.57 -6.76 21.21
N GLN A 162 -22.36 -6.35 21.65
CA GLN A 162 -21.29 -5.91 20.74
C GLN A 162 -20.84 -7.04 19.79
N ASN A 163 -20.72 -8.26 20.28
CA ASN A 163 -20.38 -9.41 19.43
C ASN A 163 -21.45 -9.63 18.34
N ARG A 164 -22.73 -9.44 18.68
CA ARG A 164 -23.81 -9.56 17.70
C ARG A 164 -23.78 -8.44 16.67
N LEU A 165 -23.59 -7.19 17.10
CA LEU A 165 -23.44 -6.02 16.23
C LEU A 165 -22.31 -6.24 15.22
N ARG A 166 -21.12 -6.61 15.71
CA ARG A 166 -19.95 -6.89 14.85
C ARG A 166 -20.26 -7.93 13.78
N VAL A 167 -20.84 -9.07 14.18
CA VAL A 167 -21.17 -10.16 13.24
C VAL A 167 -22.15 -9.69 12.19
N SER A 168 -23.17 -8.93 12.56
CA SER A 168 -24.21 -8.48 11.64
C SER A 168 -23.72 -7.41 10.68
N TYR A 169 -22.98 -6.40 11.17
CA TYR A 169 -22.42 -5.35 10.31
C TYR A 169 -21.35 -5.91 9.35
N LYS A 170 -20.53 -6.87 9.82
CA LYS A 170 -19.59 -7.57 8.95
C LYS A 170 -20.33 -8.35 7.85
N MET A 171 -21.41 -9.02 8.18
CA MET A 171 -22.24 -9.72 7.22
C MET A 171 -22.85 -8.77 6.19
N PHE A 172 -23.35 -7.59 6.60
CA PHE A 172 -23.87 -6.58 5.66
C PHE A 172 -22.78 -6.14 4.69
N ALA A 173 -21.60 -5.77 5.21
CA ALA A 173 -20.47 -5.33 4.41
C ALA A 173 -19.97 -6.41 3.45
N ASP A 174 -19.87 -7.66 3.89
CA ASP A 174 -19.40 -8.77 3.04
C ASP A 174 -20.41 -9.12 1.94
N THR A 175 -21.71 -9.15 2.29
CA THR A 175 -22.76 -9.48 1.32
C THR A 175 -22.84 -8.46 0.20
N THR A 176 -22.64 -7.18 0.50
CA THR A 176 -22.69 -6.07 -0.48
C THR A 176 -21.32 -5.68 -1.02
N LYS A 177 -20.24 -6.34 -0.56
CA LYS A 177 -18.84 -5.96 -0.88
C LYS A 177 -18.50 -4.52 -0.51
N SER A 178 -19.11 -4.04 0.57
CA SER A 178 -19.01 -2.66 1.07
C SER A 178 -18.02 -2.54 2.22
N ILE A 179 -17.70 -1.31 2.61
CA ILE A 179 -16.83 -1.01 3.74
C ILE A 179 -17.61 -1.14 5.05
N MET A 180 -16.96 -1.60 6.12
CA MET A 180 -17.44 -1.48 7.49
C MET A 180 -16.58 -0.46 8.25
N SER A 181 -17.22 0.57 8.81
CA SER A 181 -16.56 1.50 9.75
C SER A 181 -16.64 0.91 11.18
N PRO A 182 -15.52 0.47 11.77
CA PRO A 182 -15.51 -0.37 12.98
C PRO A 182 -15.59 0.44 14.28
N VAL A 183 -16.58 1.32 14.40
CA VAL A 183 -16.70 2.22 15.55
C VAL A 183 -17.02 1.44 16.82
N GLY A 184 -17.86 0.41 16.74
CA GLY A 184 -18.19 -0.44 17.90
C GLY A 184 -16.96 -1.18 18.43
N GLU A 185 -16.06 -1.61 17.56
CA GLU A 185 -14.79 -2.23 17.97
C GLU A 185 -13.83 -1.19 18.59
N ALA A 186 -13.84 0.04 18.12
CA ALA A 186 -13.08 1.12 18.76
C ALA A 186 -13.64 1.44 20.18
N PHE A 187 -14.97 1.44 20.35
CA PHE A 187 -15.59 1.52 21.68
C PHE A 187 -15.12 0.38 22.58
N ARG A 188 -15.17 -0.87 22.10
CA ARG A 188 -14.67 -2.05 22.83
C ARG A 188 -13.22 -1.89 23.27
N ALA A 189 -12.36 -1.45 22.34
CA ALA A 189 -10.95 -1.26 22.63
C ALA A 189 -10.72 -0.16 23.67
N SER A 190 -11.41 0.99 23.55
CA SER A 190 -11.31 2.09 24.51
C SER A 190 -11.81 1.69 25.90
N ILE A 191 -12.95 1.00 25.99
CA ILE A 191 -13.51 0.51 27.26
C ILE A 191 -12.54 -0.48 27.93
N SER A 192 -11.92 -1.36 27.16
CA SER A 192 -10.96 -2.34 27.71
C SER A 192 -9.68 -1.69 28.21
N TYR A 193 -9.20 -0.65 27.51
CA TYR A 193 -7.94 0.03 27.84
C TYR A 193 -8.11 1.07 28.96
N SER A 194 -9.22 1.83 28.95
CA SER A 194 -9.51 2.91 29.88
C SER A 194 -10.97 2.87 30.33
N PRO A 195 -11.34 1.93 31.23
CA PRO A 195 -12.74 1.72 31.63
C PRO A 195 -13.38 2.96 32.33
N ALA A 196 -12.55 3.85 32.87
CA ALA A 196 -13.02 5.09 33.51
C ALA A 196 -13.39 6.19 32.51
N LEU A 197 -13.01 6.07 31.24
CA LEU A 197 -13.38 7.04 30.19
C LEU A 197 -14.81 6.79 29.74
N GLU A 198 -15.72 7.72 30.07
CA GLU A 198 -17.13 7.59 29.74
C GLU A 198 -17.39 7.90 28.25
N LEU A 199 -17.79 6.88 27.51
CA LEU A 199 -18.14 7.00 26.08
C LEU A 199 -19.64 7.15 25.84
N TYR A 200 -20.46 6.96 26.88
CA TYR A 200 -21.92 6.99 26.81
C TYR A 200 -22.47 8.25 27.46
N ASP A 201 -23.63 8.66 27.01
CA ASP A 201 -24.45 9.66 27.68
C ASP A 201 -25.19 9.01 28.89
N VAL A 202 -25.93 9.82 29.65
CA VAL A 202 -26.65 9.40 30.86
C VAL A 202 -27.63 8.24 30.63
N ASP A 203 -28.14 8.09 29.43
CA ASP A 203 -29.04 7.00 29.04
C ASP A 203 -28.31 5.66 28.75
N GLN A 204 -26.96 5.66 28.81
CA GLN A 204 -26.11 4.48 28.60
C GLN A 204 -26.24 3.82 27.23
N SER A 205 -26.75 4.55 26.27
CA SER A 205 -27.02 4.12 24.90
C SER A 205 -26.42 5.10 23.89
N HIS A 206 -26.81 6.38 23.95
CA HIS A 206 -26.26 7.42 23.10
C HIS A 206 -24.81 7.74 23.45
N PRO A 207 -24.02 8.27 22.49
CA PRO A 207 -22.63 8.57 22.75
C PRO A 207 -22.47 9.87 23.54
N SER A 208 -21.58 9.89 24.51
CA SER A 208 -21.04 11.14 25.05
C SER A 208 -20.27 11.92 23.98
N LEU A 209 -19.81 13.12 24.28
CA LEU A 209 -18.92 13.85 23.36
C LEU A 209 -17.63 13.05 23.06
N ALA A 210 -17.07 12.36 24.06
CA ALA A 210 -15.89 11.50 23.86
C ALA A 210 -16.20 10.31 22.95
N GLY A 211 -17.38 9.68 23.11
CA GLY A 211 -17.84 8.60 22.24
C GLY A 211 -18.03 9.05 20.79
N SER A 212 -18.68 10.21 20.59
CA SER A 212 -18.85 10.78 19.24
C SER A 212 -17.52 11.21 18.62
N TYR A 213 -16.58 11.71 19.39
CA TYR A 213 -15.24 12.04 18.93
C TYR A 213 -14.46 10.79 18.50
N LEU A 214 -14.55 9.69 19.27
CA LEU A 214 -13.97 8.40 18.88
C LEU A 214 -14.56 7.92 17.55
N ALA A 215 -15.90 7.98 17.41
CA ALA A 215 -16.57 7.64 16.16
C ALA A 215 -16.06 8.50 14.99
N ALA A 216 -15.92 9.82 15.20
CA ALA A 216 -15.40 10.75 14.20
C ALA A 216 -13.95 10.41 13.79
N CYS A 217 -13.08 10.05 14.75
CA CYS A 217 -11.71 9.60 14.49
C CYS A 217 -11.68 8.34 13.61
N VAL A 218 -12.52 7.35 13.93
CA VAL A 218 -12.64 6.12 13.11
C VAL A 218 -13.12 6.45 11.70
N PHE A 219 -14.15 7.27 11.54
CA PHE A 219 -14.63 7.67 10.23
C PHE A 219 -13.60 8.46 9.43
N TYR A 220 -12.84 9.34 10.06
CA TYR A 220 -11.76 10.06 9.38
C TYR A 220 -10.74 9.08 8.78
N GLU A 221 -10.29 8.09 9.55
CA GLU A 221 -9.35 7.08 9.07
C GLU A 221 -9.94 6.21 7.94
N VAL A 222 -11.21 5.83 8.05
CA VAL A 222 -11.90 5.00 7.04
C VAL A 222 -12.12 5.77 5.72
N LEU A 223 -12.59 7.01 5.78
CA LEU A 223 -12.94 7.79 4.60
C LEU A 223 -11.72 8.42 3.93
N PHE A 224 -10.86 9.06 4.71
CA PHE A 224 -9.70 9.77 4.18
C PHE A 224 -8.48 8.86 3.98
N LYS A 225 -8.44 7.71 4.67
CA LYS A 225 -7.29 6.76 4.67
C LYS A 225 -5.99 7.44 5.12
N LYS A 226 -6.14 8.31 6.11
CA LYS A 226 -5.05 9.05 6.73
C LYS A 226 -5.11 8.86 8.24
N SER A 227 -3.95 8.86 8.90
CA SER A 227 -3.89 8.78 10.35
C SER A 227 -4.50 10.02 10.99
N VAL A 228 -5.34 9.79 12.01
CA VAL A 228 -5.91 10.84 12.86
C VAL A 228 -5.02 11.19 14.05
N VAL A 229 -3.96 10.40 14.28
CA VAL A 229 -3.06 10.58 15.44
C VAL A 229 -2.38 11.95 15.39
N ASN A 230 -2.37 12.65 16.52
CA ASN A 230 -1.90 14.02 16.67
C ASN A 230 -2.72 15.07 15.91
N ASN A 231 -3.94 14.77 15.50
CA ASN A 231 -4.83 15.79 14.95
C ASN A 231 -5.09 16.91 15.97
N ASN A 232 -5.02 18.16 15.51
CA ASN A 232 -5.13 19.33 16.39
C ASN A 232 -6.58 19.63 16.83
N TYR A 233 -7.59 19.14 16.10
CA TYR A 233 -8.98 19.26 16.52
C TYR A 233 -9.31 18.23 17.60
N LYS A 234 -9.89 18.66 18.71
CA LYS A 234 -10.13 17.84 19.90
C LYS A 234 -11.55 17.90 20.41
N ALA A 235 -12.44 18.59 19.70
CA ALA A 235 -13.86 18.76 20.09
C ALA A 235 -14.07 19.26 21.53
N GLY A 236 -13.13 20.04 22.11
CA GLY A 236 -13.19 20.49 23.50
C GLY A 236 -12.71 19.47 24.52
N LEU A 237 -12.29 18.28 24.14
CA LEU A 237 -11.69 17.30 25.03
C LEU A 237 -10.27 17.70 25.44
N SER A 238 -9.80 17.18 26.61
CA SER A 238 -8.41 17.37 27.00
C SER A 238 -7.44 16.71 26.00
N ASN A 239 -6.21 17.21 25.95
CA ASN A 239 -5.18 16.65 25.05
C ASN A 239 -4.95 15.15 25.27
N ALA A 240 -4.95 14.71 26.53
CA ALA A 240 -4.73 13.31 26.87
C ALA A 240 -5.88 12.41 26.40
N VAL A 241 -7.13 12.84 26.61
CA VAL A 241 -8.33 12.11 26.16
C VAL A 241 -8.39 12.07 24.63
N ALA A 242 -8.22 13.20 23.96
CA ALA A 242 -8.26 13.25 22.51
C ALA A 242 -7.18 12.35 21.89
N LEU A 243 -5.93 12.43 22.33
CA LEU A 243 -4.83 11.60 21.84
C LEU A 243 -5.07 10.10 22.10
N HIS A 244 -5.63 9.75 23.28
CA HIS A 244 -6.02 8.37 23.57
C HIS A 244 -7.03 7.86 22.54
N LEU A 245 -8.11 8.61 22.27
CA LEU A 245 -9.16 8.22 21.34
C LEU A 245 -8.66 8.16 19.88
N GLN A 246 -7.79 9.09 19.49
CA GLN A 246 -7.12 9.05 18.18
C GLN A 246 -6.28 7.79 18.01
N ASN A 247 -5.49 7.40 19.03
CA ASN A 247 -4.68 6.17 18.98
C ASN A 247 -5.55 4.91 18.92
N ILE A 248 -6.66 4.86 19.68
CA ILE A 248 -7.62 3.75 19.63
C ILE A 248 -8.23 3.63 18.23
N ALA A 249 -8.68 4.74 17.63
CA ALA A 249 -9.23 4.74 16.27
C ALA A 249 -8.20 4.25 15.25
N ASN A 250 -6.99 4.83 15.29
CA ASN A 250 -5.91 4.46 14.37
C ASN A 250 -5.57 2.97 14.46
N LYS A 251 -5.40 2.44 15.66
CA LYS A 251 -5.11 1.02 15.87
C LYS A 251 -6.26 0.13 15.38
N THR A 252 -7.51 0.47 15.72
CA THR A 252 -8.69 -0.32 15.34
C THR A 252 -8.84 -0.42 13.83
N VAL A 253 -8.63 0.67 13.09
CA VAL A 253 -8.78 0.70 11.63
C VAL A 253 -7.59 0.04 10.96
N ASN A 254 -6.35 0.46 11.27
CA ASN A 254 -5.17 0.11 10.49
C ASN A 254 -4.61 -1.29 10.79
N ASP A 255 -4.82 -1.83 12.00
CA ASP A 255 -4.39 -3.20 12.31
C ASP A 255 -5.22 -4.27 11.56
N SER A 256 -6.33 -3.90 10.93
CA SER A 256 -7.28 -4.86 10.35
C SER A 256 -8.04 -4.36 9.10
N LEU A 257 -7.40 -3.57 8.24
CA LEU A 257 -8.01 -2.96 7.04
C LEU A 257 -8.83 -3.97 6.22
N LEU A 258 -8.27 -5.15 5.95
CA LEU A 258 -8.95 -6.19 5.17
C LEU A 258 -10.17 -6.76 5.89
N THR A 259 -10.16 -6.81 7.23
CA THR A 259 -11.32 -7.23 8.02
C THR A 259 -12.48 -6.26 7.84
N TRP A 260 -12.20 -5.00 7.66
CA TRP A 260 -13.20 -3.95 7.47
C TRP A 260 -13.55 -3.69 6.00
N ASN A 261 -13.01 -4.48 5.07
CA ASN A 261 -13.14 -4.31 3.62
C ASN A 261 -12.61 -2.95 3.11
N ILE A 262 -11.71 -2.32 3.84
CA ILE A 262 -11.11 -1.04 3.46
C ILE A 262 -10.02 -1.28 2.41
N GLY A 263 -10.18 -0.68 1.23
CA GLY A 263 -9.22 -0.80 0.13
C GLY A 263 -9.24 -2.12 -0.65
N VAL A 264 -10.10 -3.09 -0.27
CA VAL A 264 -10.13 -4.45 -0.88
C VAL A 264 -10.43 -4.40 -2.38
N ASN A 265 -11.30 -3.49 -2.82
CA ASN A 265 -11.71 -3.34 -4.22
C ASN A 265 -11.00 -2.17 -4.92
N GLU A 266 -9.98 -1.58 -4.31
CA GLU A 266 -9.23 -0.47 -4.89
C GLU A 266 -7.97 -0.98 -5.60
N PRO A 267 -7.57 -0.33 -6.70
CA PRO A 267 -6.28 -0.59 -7.30
C PRO A 267 -5.15 -0.32 -6.30
N HIS A 268 -4.20 -1.23 -6.24
CA HIS A 268 -2.95 -1.06 -5.52
C HIS A 268 -1.81 -1.37 -6.46
N ALA A 269 -1.13 -0.33 -6.94
CA ALA A 269 -0.04 -0.48 -7.88
C ALA A 269 1.24 -0.88 -7.15
N ALA A 270 1.80 -2.01 -7.53
CA ALA A 270 3.13 -2.42 -7.13
C ALA A 270 3.72 -3.30 -8.23
N PHE A 271 5.05 -3.35 -8.34
CA PHE A 271 5.71 -4.19 -9.33
C PHE A 271 7.12 -4.60 -8.91
N THR A 272 7.56 -5.70 -9.51
CA THR A 272 8.96 -6.14 -9.48
C THR A 272 9.51 -6.12 -10.90
N TYR A 273 10.83 -6.25 -11.05
CA TYR A 273 11.46 -6.43 -12.34
C TYR A 273 12.66 -7.38 -12.24
N SER A 274 13.01 -8.00 -13.37
CA SER A 274 14.18 -8.86 -13.50
C SER A 274 14.88 -8.62 -14.84
N PHE A 275 16.19 -8.73 -14.85
CA PHE A 275 17.00 -8.60 -16.04
C PHE A 275 16.98 -9.92 -16.80
N ILE A 276 16.52 -9.92 -18.06
CA ILE A 276 16.69 -11.03 -19.00
C ILE A 276 18.08 -10.89 -19.64
N SER A 277 18.50 -9.67 -19.92
CA SER A 277 19.86 -9.30 -20.33
C SER A 277 20.19 -7.90 -19.82
N SER A 278 21.36 -7.37 -20.14
CA SER A 278 21.81 -6.04 -19.67
C SER A 278 20.84 -4.88 -20.00
N ASN A 279 20.05 -5.00 -21.04
CA ASN A 279 19.13 -3.98 -21.53
C ASN A 279 17.71 -4.49 -21.80
N PHE A 280 17.41 -5.75 -21.50
CA PHE A 280 16.13 -6.42 -21.77
C PHE A 280 15.51 -6.83 -20.43
N ILE A 281 14.46 -6.15 -20.02
CA ILE A 281 13.93 -6.19 -18.65
C ILE A 281 12.49 -6.70 -18.67
N GLN A 282 12.22 -7.72 -17.86
CA GLN A 282 10.88 -8.20 -17.55
C GLN A 282 10.33 -7.42 -16.38
N PHE A 283 9.14 -6.86 -16.52
CA PHE A 283 8.38 -6.25 -15.42
C PHE A 283 7.22 -7.15 -15.05
N ASN A 284 6.96 -7.28 -13.73
CA ASN A 284 5.89 -8.12 -13.21
C ASN A 284 5.03 -7.28 -12.25
N SER A 285 3.74 -7.13 -12.60
CA SER A 285 2.77 -6.54 -11.69
C SER A 285 2.55 -7.46 -10.49
N VAL A 286 2.49 -6.87 -9.29
CA VAL A 286 2.02 -7.53 -8.06
C VAL A 286 0.62 -7.06 -7.65
N SER A 287 -0.08 -6.34 -8.54
CA SER A 287 -1.47 -5.94 -8.32
C SER A 287 -2.38 -7.16 -8.39
N THR A 288 -3.19 -7.37 -7.39
CA THR A 288 -3.87 -8.65 -7.13
C THR A 288 -5.19 -8.84 -7.88
N ASN A 289 -5.78 -7.79 -8.44
CA ASN A 289 -7.08 -7.87 -9.10
C ASN A 289 -6.95 -7.93 -10.63
N THR A 290 -7.45 -9.00 -11.21
CA THR A 290 -7.34 -9.29 -12.67
C THR A 290 -8.25 -8.42 -13.53
N THR A 291 -9.19 -7.68 -12.95
CA THR A 291 -10.11 -6.82 -13.69
C THR A 291 -9.57 -5.39 -13.90
N PHE A 292 -8.43 -5.07 -13.32
CA PHE A 292 -7.81 -3.77 -13.45
C PHE A 292 -7.08 -3.62 -14.80
N THR A 293 -7.08 -2.40 -15.33
CA THR A 293 -6.25 -2.05 -16.48
C THR A 293 -4.86 -1.62 -16.02
N HIS A 294 -3.85 -1.97 -16.82
CA HIS A 294 -2.45 -1.66 -16.55
C HIS A 294 -1.93 -0.68 -17.59
N ASN A 295 -1.13 0.29 -17.17
CA ASN A 295 -0.39 1.18 -18.07
C ASN A 295 1.03 1.33 -17.53
N TRP A 296 2.02 1.06 -18.38
CA TRP A 296 3.42 1.13 -18.06
C TRP A 296 4.10 2.24 -18.84
N TYR A 297 4.90 3.03 -18.15
CA TYR A 297 5.75 4.07 -18.69
C TYR A 297 7.18 3.75 -18.28
N PHE A 298 8.07 3.51 -19.24
CA PHE A 298 9.40 2.98 -18.96
C PHE A 298 10.50 4.05 -18.92
N GLY A 299 10.16 5.32 -19.16
CA GLY A 299 11.15 6.40 -19.31
C GLY A 299 11.92 6.33 -20.63
N GLN A 300 11.94 5.17 -21.31
CA GLN A 300 12.46 4.96 -22.66
C GLN A 300 11.74 3.77 -23.29
N GLY A 301 11.45 3.86 -24.59
CA GLY A 301 10.70 2.84 -25.32
C GLY A 301 9.18 3.08 -25.31
N PRO A 302 8.39 2.22 -25.97
CA PRO A 302 6.95 2.35 -26.06
C PRO A 302 6.29 1.99 -24.73
N ASN A 303 5.18 2.68 -24.40
CA ASN A 303 4.32 2.32 -23.28
C ASN A 303 3.68 0.94 -23.51
N SER A 304 3.23 0.29 -22.42
CA SER A 304 2.56 -1.02 -22.50
C SER A 304 1.32 -1.08 -21.64
N SER A 305 0.31 -1.80 -22.09
CA SER A 305 -0.90 -2.15 -21.33
C SER A 305 -0.92 -3.62 -20.88
N ALA A 306 0.12 -4.39 -21.16
CA ALA A 306 0.22 -5.78 -20.70
C ALA A 306 0.37 -5.83 -19.17
N VAL A 307 -0.12 -6.91 -18.54
CA VAL A 307 0.00 -7.12 -17.09
C VAL A 307 1.48 -7.22 -16.69
N ASN A 308 2.25 -7.99 -17.47
CA ASN A 308 3.68 -8.27 -17.23
C ASN A 308 4.48 -8.00 -18.51
N PRO A 309 4.78 -6.73 -18.84
CA PRO A 309 5.47 -6.40 -20.07
C PRO A 309 6.98 -6.64 -20.00
N ILE A 310 7.57 -6.68 -21.17
CA ILE A 310 9.01 -6.58 -21.34
C ILE A 310 9.32 -5.23 -22.01
N ASN A 311 10.40 -4.58 -21.59
CA ASN A 311 10.92 -3.41 -22.25
C ASN A 311 12.41 -3.54 -22.56
N THR A 312 12.83 -2.96 -23.69
CA THR A 312 14.24 -2.88 -24.11
C THR A 312 14.72 -1.46 -24.02
N TYR A 313 15.84 -1.26 -23.37
CA TYR A 313 16.49 0.05 -23.26
C TYR A 313 17.68 0.14 -24.20
N SER A 314 17.76 1.23 -24.97
CA SER A 314 18.84 1.46 -25.91
C SER A 314 20.01 2.25 -25.31
N THR A 315 19.79 2.91 -24.17
CA THR A 315 20.81 3.70 -23.48
C THR A 315 21.02 3.20 -22.05
N ALA A 316 22.28 3.26 -21.61
CA ALA A 316 22.57 3.15 -20.18
C ALA A 316 22.16 4.42 -19.45
N GLY A 317 22.10 4.36 -18.14
CA GLY A 317 21.70 5.46 -17.27
C GLY A 317 20.52 5.12 -16.39
N THR A 318 19.96 6.12 -15.76
CA THR A 318 18.83 5.97 -14.86
C THR A 318 17.52 6.23 -15.61
N HIS A 319 16.63 5.25 -15.57
CA HIS A 319 15.30 5.30 -16.16
C HIS A 319 14.25 5.24 -15.06
N THR A 320 13.25 6.10 -15.14
CA THR A 320 12.10 6.08 -14.21
C THR A 320 10.99 5.26 -14.83
N VAL A 321 10.61 4.18 -14.15
CA VAL A 321 9.51 3.30 -14.57
C VAL A 321 8.30 3.59 -13.69
N SER A 322 7.16 3.87 -14.33
CA SER A 322 5.87 4.06 -13.67
C SER A 322 4.89 2.99 -14.12
N HIS A 323 4.22 2.35 -13.17
CA HIS A 323 3.14 1.40 -13.36
C HIS A 323 1.86 1.98 -12.79
N VAL A 324 0.88 2.23 -13.65
CA VAL A 324 -0.43 2.75 -13.28
C VAL A 324 -1.45 1.64 -13.41
N VAL A 325 -2.21 1.40 -12.34
CA VAL A 325 -3.29 0.42 -12.29
C VAL A 325 -4.60 1.15 -12.07
N LYS A 326 -5.61 0.86 -12.87
CA LYS A 326 -6.93 1.52 -12.78
C LYS A 326 -8.07 0.51 -12.75
N SER A 327 -9.04 0.78 -11.87
CA SER A 327 -10.40 0.26 -11.95
C SER A 327 -11.30 1.24 -12.71
N LEU A 328 -12.59 0.93 -12.79
CA LEU A 328 -13.60 1.90 -13.30
C LEU A 328 -13.64 3.19 -12.46
N CYS A 329 -13.42 3.08 -11.15
CA CYS A 329 -13.73 4.13 -10.17
C CYS A 329 -12.49 4.80 -9.56
N SER A 330 -11.32 4.20 -9.68
CA SER A 330 -10.11 4.69 -9.03
C SER A 330 -8.85 4.20 -9.73
N GLY A 331 -7.71 4.76 -9.36
CA GLY A 331 -6.42 4.32 -9.86
C GLY A 331 -5.33 4.55 -8.83
N ASP A 332 -4.24 3.79 -8.98
CA ASP A 332 -3.04 3.92 -8.18
C ASP A 332 -1.81 3.82 -9.09
N SER A 333 -0.67 4.32 -8.62
CA SER A 333 0.58 4.29 -9.37
C SER A 333 1.77 3.99 -8.49
N ALA A 334 2.65 3.15 -9.00
CA ALA A 334 3.96 2.87 -8.40
C ALA A 334 5.07 3.36 -9.32
N VAL A 335 6.10 3.96 -8.73
CA VAL A 335 7.26 4.46 -9.47
C VAL A 335 8.53 3.84 -8.90
N LYS A 336 9.41 3.35 -9.77
CA LYS A 336 10.76 2.88 -9.41
C LYS A 336 11.78 3.42 -10.39
N THR A 337 12.98 3.68 -9.90
CA THR A 337 14.14 3.98 -10.74
C THR A 337 14.91 2.71 -11.04
N LEU A 338 15.30 2.56 -12.30
CA LEU A 338 16.11 1.48 -12.83
C LEU A 338 17.42 2.07 -13.34
N THR A 339 18.57 1.62 -12.83
CA THR A 339 19.87 2.05 -13.32
C THR A 339 20.49 0.96 -14.18
N LEU A 340 20.70 1.26 -15.45
CA LEU A 340 21.40 0.42 -16.40
C LEU A 340 22.86 0.87 -16.51
N VAL A 341 23.76 -0.04 -16.25
CA VAL A 341 25.20 0.20 -16.44
C VAL A 341 25.63 -0.40 -17.77
N THR A 342 26.31 0.39 -18.58
CA THR A 342 27.09 -0.18 -19.67
C THR A 342 28.28 -0.87 -19.05
N VAL A 343 28.30 -2.19 -19.10
CA VAL A 343 29.58 -2.90 -18.98
C VAL A 343 30.30 -2.64 -20.30
N SER A 344 30.99 -1.50 -20.40
CA SER A 344 31.97 -1.31 -21.44
C SER A 344 33.10 -2.27 -21.12
N ILE A 345 33.13 -3.40 -21.77
CA ILE A 345 34.40 -4.10 -21.96
C ILE A 345 35.21 -3.13 -22.79
N LYS A 346 36.13 -2.40 -22.18
CA LYS A 346 37.17 -1.69 -22.92
C LYS A 346 37.89 -2.78 -23.69
N ASN A 347 37.49 -2.97 -24.94
CA ASN A 347 38.35 -3.64 -25.88
C ASN A 347 39.59 -2.75 -26.00
N ASN A 348 40.58 -3.01 -25.19
CA ASN A 348 41.92 -2.56 -25.49
C ASN A 348 42.30 -3.31 -26.77
N ASN A 349 41.99 -2.68 -27.92
CA ASN A 349 42.33 -3.18 -29.27
C ASN A 349 43.82 -3.18 -29.54
N SER A 350 44.60 -3.52 -28.53
CA SER A 350 46.01 -3.85 -28.63
C SER A 350 46.35 -5.09 -27.82
N SER A 351 45.48 -6.14 -27.89
CA SER A 351 45.91 -7.45 -27.42
C SER A 351 47.20 -7.83 -28.19
N THR A 352 48.28 -7.82 -27.47
CA THR A 352 49.57 -8.22 -28.01
C THR A 352 49.68 -9.74 -28.07
N ILE A 353 48.74 -10.45 -27.45
CA ILE A 353 48.69 -11.91 -27.36
C ILE A 353 47.43 -12.39 -28.07
N LYS A 354 47.60 -13.34 -28.99
CA LYS A 354 46.50 -14.04 -29.67
C LYS A 354 46.59 -15.52 -29.33
N ILE A 355 45.46 -16.15 -29.09
CA ILE A 355 45.37 -17.60 -28.92
C ILE A 355 44.60 -18.23 -30.09
N SER A 356 45.07 -19.38 -30.54
CA SER A 356 44.45 -20.15 -31.65
C SER A 356 44.78 -21.65 -31.52
N PRO A 357 43.89 -22.55 -32.02
CA PRO A 357 42.54 -22.25 -32.50
C PRO A 357 41.59 -21.89 -31.36
N ASN A 358 40.50 -21.20 -31.68
CA ASN A 358 39.40 -20.93 -30.75
C ASN A 358 38.10 -21.01 -31.56
N PRO A 359 37.26 -22.04 -31.42
CA PRO A 359 37.34 -23.16 -30.45
C PRO A 359 38.57 -24.07 -30.59
N VAL A 360 38.95 -24.71 -29.45
CA VAL A 360 40.14 -25.57 -29.35
C VAL A 360 39.75 -27.00 -28.92
N ASN A 361 40.44 -27.99 -29.50
CA ASN A 361 40.32 -29.40 -29.09
C ASN A 361 41.41 -29.78 -28.08
N ASP A 362 42.68 -29.74 -28.48
CA ASP A 362 43.75 -30.29 -27.70
C ASP A 362 44.77 -29.28 -27.15
N TYR A 363 45.18 -28.33 -27.98
CA TYR A 363 46.24 -27.39 -27.67
C TYR A 363 45.90 -25.97 -28.11
N LEU A 364 46.02 -25.00 -27.20
CA LEU A 364 46.03 -23.56 -27.50
C LEU A 364 47.44 -23.15 -27.89
N VAL A 365 47.59 -22.55 -29.06
CA VAL A 365 48.83 -21.87 -29.50
C VAL A 365 48.76 -20.40 -29.09
N ILE A 366 49.77 -19.91 -28.44
CA ILE A 366 49.90 -18.51 -28.02
C ILE A 366 50.77 -17.81 -29.05
N LYS A 367 50.23 -16.81 -29.72
CA LYS A 367 50.93 -16.00 -30.73
C LYS A 367 51.11 -14.58 -30.17
N THR A 368 52.36 -14.16 -30.13
CA THR A 368 52.75 -12.80 -29.67
C THR A 368 54.04 -12.41 -30.32
N ASN A 369 54.30 -11.11 -30.44
CA ASN A 369 55.59 -10.55 -30.84
C ASN A 369 56.52 -10.19 -29.65
N LYS A 370 56.12 -10.58 -28.42
CA LYS A 370 56.87 -10.35 -27.19
C LYS A 370 57.56 -11.64 -26.71
N ASN A 371 58.65 -11.47 -25.99
CA ASN A 371 59.29 -12.60 -25.31
C ASN A 371 58.55 -12.87 -23.99
N LEU A 372 57.79 -13.95 -23.95
CA LEU A 372 56.93 -14.28 -22.82
C LEU A 372 57.62 -15.25 -21.85
N ASN A 373 58.37 -14.68 -20.90
CA ASN A 373 58.77 -15.45 -19.70
C ASN A 373 57.70 -15.25 -18.62
N GLY A 374 56.91 -16.29 -18.33
CA GLY A 374 55.79 -16.15 -17.40
C GLY A 374 55.02 -17.43 -17.14
N SER A 375 53.80 -17.27 -16.67
CA SER A 375 52.91 -18.37 -16.33
C SER A 375 51.53 -18.18 -16.94
N PHE A 376 50.78 -19.28 -17.03
CA PHE A 376 49.35 -19.20 -17.35
C PHE A 376 48.49 -19.79 -16.23
N SER A 377 47.26 -19.31 -16.15
CA SER A 377 46.20 -19.86 -15.30
C SER A 377 44.90 -19.96 -16.10
N ILE A 378 44.24 -21.12 -16.04
CA ILE A 378 42.93 -21.34 -16.71
C ILE A 378 41.85 -21.36 -15.66
N TYR A 379 40.78 -20.59 -15.91
CA TYR A 379 39.61 -20.46 -15.07
C TYR A 379 38.35 -20.87 -15.81
N ASP A 380 37.37 -21.43 -15.09
CA ASP A 380 36.02 -21.63 -15.61
C ASP A 380 35.19 -20.33 -15.60
N VAL A 381 33.93 -20.42 -16.02
CA VAL A 381 33.00 -19.29 -16.05
C VAL A 381 32.66 -18.73 -14.66
N ASN A 382 32.87 -19.52 -13.60
CA ASN A 382 32.66 -19.11 -12.22
C ASN A 382 33.95 -18.55 -11.57
N ASN A 383 34.97 -18.29 -12.38
CA ASN A 383 36.31 -17.84 -11.94
C ASN A 383 37.03 -18.81 -11.01
N LYS A 384 36.71 -20.13 -11.06
CA LYS A 384 37.42 -21.18 -10.35
C LYS A 384 38.68 -21.56 -11.14
N LEU A 385 39.83 -21.61 -10.48
CA LEU A 385 41.08 -22.03 -11.08
C LEU A 385 41.00 -23.55 -11.42
N ILE A 386 41.22 -23.89 -12.71
CA ILE A 386 41.17 -25.25 -13.23
C ILE A 386 42.55 -25.78 -13.51
N SER A 387 43.46 -24.98 -14.07
CA SER A 387 44.82 -25.37 -14.40
C SER A 387 45.79 -24.19 -14.32
N LYS A 388 47.05 -24.43 -14.03
CA LYS A 388 48.11 -23.43 -14.11
C LYS A 388 49.44 -24.10 -14.52
N GLY A 389 50.31 -23.32 -15.13
CA GLY A 389 51.62 -23.81 -15.55
C GLY A 389 52.55 -22.70 -16.03
N VAL A 390 53.75 -23.11 -16.42
CA VAL A 390 54.73 -22.22 -17.10
C VAL A 390 54.25 -21.95 -18.50
N LEU A 391 54.40 -20.71 -18.91
CA LEU A 391 53.95 -20.24 -20.23
C LEU A 391 54.91 -20.78 -21.31
N ASN A 392 54.40 -21.54 -22.25
CA ASN A 392 55.05 -22.02 -23.47
C ASN A 392 54.26 -21.58 -24.67
N GLU A 393 54.81 -21.77 -25.88
CA GLU A 393 54.08 -21.45 -27.14
C GLU A 393 52.77 -22.23 -27.30
N THR A 394 52.61 -23.33 -26.59
CA THR A 394 51.37 -24.14 -26.59
C THR A 394 50.98 -24.48 -25.13
N VAL A 395 49.65 -24.49 -24.92
CA VAL A 395 49.03 -24.91 -23.66
C VAL A 395 48.13 -26.12 -23.90
N ASP A 396 48.41 -27.24 -23.21
CA ASP A 396 47.60 -28.45 -23.25
C ASP A 396 46.27 -28.26 -22.54
N VAL A 397 45.18 -28.43 -23.26
CA VAL A 397 43.79 -28.29 -22.75
C VAL A 397 42.99 -29.60 -22.98
N LYS A 398 43.62 -30.72 -23.32
CA LYS A 398 42.95 -32.02 -23.55
C LYS A 398 42.07 -32.47 -22.40
N LYS A 399 42.49 -32.19 -21.16
CA LYS A 399 41.82 -32.64 -19.93
C LYS A 399 40.64 -31.77 -19.56
N LEU A 400 40.41 -30.64 -20.25
CA LEU A 400 39.24 -29.79 -20.00
C LEU A 400 38.00 -30.38 -20.62
N SER A 401 36.88 -30.32 -19.94
CA SER A 401 35.57 -30.62 -20.47
C SER A 401 35.14 -29.56 -21.49
N ASN A 402 34.24 -29.92 -22.41
CA ASN A 402 33.69 -28.95 -23.35
C ASN A 402 33.03 -27.77 -22.61
N GLY A 403 33.35 -26.55 -23.01
CA GLY A 403 32.84 -25.37 -22.31
C GLY A 403 33.62 -24.08 -22.59
N ILE A 404 33.23 -23.03 -21.90
CA ILE A 404 33.87 -21.71 -21.98
C ILE A 404 34.85 -21.59 -20.83
N TYR A 405 36.05 -21.13 -21.14
CA TYR A 405 37.16 -20.93 -20.22
C TYR A 405 37.83 -19.58 -20.47
N PHE A 406 38.59 -19.13 -19.46
CA PHE A 406 39.44 -17.96 -19.55
C PHE A 406 40.88 -18.38 -19.25
N ILE A 407 41.80 -18.11 -20.16
CA ILE A 407 43.24 -18.22 -19.90
C ILE A 407 43.80 -16.86 -19.51
N GLU A 408 44.42 -16.81 -18.38
CA GLU A 408 45.13 -15.64 -17.88
C GLU A 408 46.63 -15.90 -18.06
N ILE A 409 47.26 -15.04 -18.82
CA ILE A 409 48.69 -15.09 -19.15
C ILE A 409 49.37 -13.96 -18.35
N ASP A 410 50.33 -14.31 -17.53
CA ASP A 410 51.07 -13.41 -16.64
C ASP A 410 52.55 -13.47 -17.01
N TRP A 411 53.11 -12.33 -17.43
CA TRP A 411 54.51 -12.22 -17.84
C TRP A 411 55.18 -10.96 -17.24
N THR A 412 56.48 -10.86 -17.30
CA THR A 412 57.26 -9.84 -16.59
C THR A 412 56.80 -8.40 -16.78
N GLU A 413 56.19 -8.08 -17.95
CA GLU A 413 55.76 -6.71 -18.33
C GLU A 413 54.26 -6.51 -18.30
N GLY A 414 53.46 -7.53 -17.96
CA GLY A 414 52.01 -7.41 -17.96
C GLY A 414 51.22 -8.69 -17.73
N LYS A 415 49.94 -8.55 -17.81
CA LYS A 415 48.97 -9.63 -17.59
C LYS A 415 47.80 -9.46 -18.55
N GLU A 416 47.36 -10.56 -19.16
CA GLU A 416 46.21 -10.54 -20.08
C GLU A 416 45.33 -11.76 -19.85
N LYS A 417 44.00 -11.56 -19.87
CA LYS A 417 43.00 -12.61 -19.71
C LYS A 417 42.17 -12.76 -20.99
N ILE A 418 42.21 -13.93 -21.62
CA ILE A 418 41.60 -14.17 -22.91
C ILE A 418 40.60 -15.33 -22.82
N LYS A 419 39.41 -15.14 -23.39
CA LYS A 419 38.35 -16.17 -23.47
C LYS A 419 38.66 -17.18 -24.58
N PHE A 420 38.46 -18.47 -24.29
CA PHE A 420 38.44 -19.52 -25.31
C PHE A 420 37.32 -20.54 -25.11
N ILE A 421 36.98 -21.28 -26.16
CA ILE A 421 35.97 -22.32 -26.16
C ILE A 421 36.69 -23.67 -26.35
N LYS A 422 36.44 -24.60 -25.43
CA LYS A 422 36.88 -26.00 -25.54
C LYS A 422 35.76 -26.83 -26.17
N ASN A 423 36.07 -27.52 -27.25
CA ASN A 423 35.18 -28.51 -27.89
C ASN A 423 35.46 -29.92 -27.36
#